data_875054fa1903450435c1677e2717d3b1
#
_entry.id   875054fa1903450435c1677e2717d3b1
#
_cell.length_a   1.000
_cell.length_b   1.000
_cell.length_c   1.000
_cell.angle_alpha   90.00
_cell.angle_beta   90.00
_cell.angle_gamma   90.00
#
_symmetry.space_group_name_H-M   'P 1'
#
loop_
_entity.id
_entity.type
_entity.pdbx_description
1 polymer ?
#
loop_
_entity_poly.entity_id
_entity_poly.type
_entity_poly.pdbx_seq_one_letter_code
_entity_poly.pdbx_strand_id
1 'polypeptide(L)'
;FNWRNIPRMLELRQLLLTAIDEDKQRSAEERGNLLGECDLIMSFLCYNDISAMSRLHRSASAQMSRPAVSIQSSGGWTFGSPSVLMMFYRAPGELESELAEMDECMPHYYKITGSHGQGAETIMHAEAAFMQGRFTDAHIALERAYAQIEGNGQENMALCCDFLARRLSLFTDIGQRAKLEKRRERLLAHHNVSWLNLWKD
;
A
#
# COMPACT_ATOMS: atom_id res chain seq x y z
N PHE A 1 8.90 -14.07 -5.61
CA PHE A 1 8.93 -12.65 -5.21
C PHE A 1 9.72 -12.45 -3.92
N ASN A 2 9.33 -13.06 -2.83
CA ASN A 2 9.99 -12.94 -1.51
C ASN A 2 11.49 -13.27 -1.54
N TRP A 3 11.94 -14.06 -2.50
CA TRP A 3 13.32 -14.47 -2.67
C TRP A 3 14.14 -13.49 -3.54
N ARG A 4 13.52 -12.40 -3.99
CA ARG A 4 14.12 -11.37 -4.86
C ARG A 4 14.83 -11.94 -6.11
N ASN A 5 14.35 -13.06 -6.63
CA ASN A 5 14.90 -13.64 -7.85
C ASN A 5 14.33 -12.93 -9.08
N ILE A 6 14.77 -11.70 -9.29
CA ILE A 6 14.30 -10.84 -10.40
C ILE A 6 14.49 -11.51 -11.77
N PRO A 7 15.65 -12.13 -12.11
CA PRO A 7 15.80 -12.80 -13.40
C PRO A 7 14.73 -13.87 -13.63
N ARG A 8 14.43 -14.67 -12.62
CA ARG A 8 13.39 -15.71 -12.72
C ARG A 8 11.99 -15.11 -12.86
N MET A 9 11.71 -13.99 -12.21
CA MET A 9 10.44 -13.29 -12.34
C MET A 9 10.24 -12.76 -13.77
N LEU A 10 11.28 -12.19 -14.37
CA LEU A 10 11.24 -11.71 -15.75
C LEU A 10 11.06 -12.86 -16.75
N GLU A 11 11.74 -13.98 -16.53
CA GLU A 11 11.57 -15.19 -17.34
C GLU A 11 10.12 -15.71 -17.27
N LEU A 12 9.57 -15.85 -16.05
CA LEU A 12 8.18 -16.31 -15.85
C LEU A 12 7.17 -15.35 -16.49
N ARG A 13 7.42 -14.04 -16.39
CA ARG A 13 6.61 -13.04 -17.08
C ARG A 13 6.60 -13.29 -18.59
N GLN A 14 7.76 -13.51 -19.19
CA GLN A 14 7.85 -13.74 -20.64
C GLN A 14 7.11 -15.03 -21.05
N LEU A 15 7.28 -16.10 -20.29
CA LEU A 15 6.55 -17.36 -20.52
C LEU A 15 5.03 -17.16 -20.42
N LEU A 16 4.57 -16.41 -19.43
CA LEU A 16 3.15 -16.11 -19.25
C LEU A 16 2.60 -15.30 -20.44
N LEU A 17 3.31 -14.25 -20.87
CA LEU A 17 2.88 -13.43 -22.00
C LEU A 17 2.78 -14.25 -23.28
N THR A 18 3.77 -15.13 -23.53
CA THR A 18 3.74 -16.06 -24.68
C THR A 18 2.54 -17.00 -24.58
N ALA A 19 2.29 -17.62 -23.43
CA ALA A 19 1.16 -18.52 -23.24
C ALA A 19 -0.20 -17.82 -23.43
N ILE A 20 -0.33 -16.57 -22.97
CA ILE A 20 -1.55 -15.78 -23.18
C ILE A 20 -1.76 -15.46 -24.67
N ASP A 21 -0.68 -15.16 -25.41
CA ASP A 21 -0.78 -14.85 -26.84
C ASP A 21 -1.10 -16.09 -27.68
N GLU A 22 -0.56 -17.25 -27.36
CA GLU A 22 -0.81 -18.52 -28.01
C GLU A 22 -2.19 -19.09 -27.76
N ASP A 23 -2.82 -18.80 -26.61
CA ASP A 23 -4.14 -19.31 -26.26
C ASP A 23 -5.25 -18.55 -27.00
N LYS A 24 -5.58 -19.02 -28.20
CA LYS A 24 -6.62 -18.41 -29.04
C LYS A 24 -8.05 -18.72 -28.59
N GLN A 25 -8.24 -19.63 -27.63
CA GLN A 25 -9.57 -20.01 -27.13
C GLN A 25 -10.06 -19.08 -26.01
N ARG A 26 -9.16 -18.36 -25.35
CA ARG A 26 -9.50 -17.42 -24.29
C ARG A 26 -10.23 -16.20 -24.81
N SER A 27 -11.22 -15.75 -24.05
CA SER A 27 -11.92 -14.51 -24.34
C SER A 27 -10.97 -13.30 -24.19
N ALA A 28 -11.30 -12.19 -24.84
CA ALA A 28 -10.55 -10.93 -24.71
C ALA A 28 -10.52 -10.44 -23.23
N GLU A 29 -11.62 -10.66 -22.50
CA GLU A 29 -11.75 -10.30 -21.11
C GLU A 29 -10.79 -11.13 -20.21
N GLU A 30 -10.77 -12.45 -20.38
CA GLU A 30 -9.85 -13.32 -19.63
C GLU A 30 -8.39 -13.01 -19.92
N ARG A 31 -8.06 -12.74 -21.18
CA ARG A 31 -6.71 -12.30 -21.58
C ARG A 31 -6.35 -10.98 -20.90
N GLY A 32 -7.26 -9.99 -20.89
CA GLY A 32 -7.07 -8.72 -20.21
C GLY A 32 -6.84 -8.90 -18.72
N ASN A 33 -7.62 -9.75 -18.07
CA ASN A 33 -7.43 -10.05 -16.64
C ASN A 33 -6.05 -10.66 -16.35
N LEU A 34 -5.59 -11.62 -17.17
CA LEU A 34 -4.26 -12.23 -16.99
C LEU A 34 -3.11 -11.25 -17.25
N LEU A 35 -3.23 -10.39 -18.25
CA LEU A 35 -2.23 -9.35 -18.53
C LEU A 35 -2.17 -8.34 -17.38
N GLY A 36 -3.33 -7.92 -16.86
CA GLY A 36 -3.40 -7.03 -15.72
C GLY A 36 -2.82 -7.64 -14.43
N GLU A 37 -3.08 -8.93 -14.16
CA GLU A 37 -2.44 -9.66 -13.06
C GLU A 37 -0.90 -9.66 -13.22
N CYS A 38 -0.42 -9.85 -14.44
CA CYS A 38 1.01 -9.80 -14.74
C CYS A 38 1.60 -8.41 -14.42
N ASP A 39 0.94 -7.34 -14.86
CA ASP A 39 1.39 -5.97 -14.58
C ASP A 39 1.36 -5.67 -13.08
N LEU A 40 0.30 -6.09 -12.37
CA LEU A 40 0.20 -5.94 -10.93
C LEU A 40 1.35 -6.63 -10.19
N ILE A 41 1.65 -7.90 -10.53
CA ILE A 41 2.76 -8.63 -9.92
C ILE A 41 4.10 -7.96 -10.24
N MET A 42 4.27 -7.48 -11.45
CA MET A 42 5.50 -6.78 -11.87
C MET A 42 5.67 -5.43 -11.19
N SER A 43 4.59 -4.76 -10.79
CA SER A 43 4.67 -3.50 -10.05
C SER A 43 5.43 -3.64 -8.72
N PHE A 44 5.37 -4.80 -8.08
CA PHE A 44 6.11 -5.06 -6.85
C PHE A 44 7.62 -5.17 -7.05
N LEU A 45 8.11 -5.34 -8.29
CA LEU A 45 9.53 -5.26 -8.59
C LEU A 45 10.04 -3.81 -8.70
N CYS A 46 9.11 -2.85 -8.88
CA CYS A 46 9.40 -1.42 -8.89
C CYS A 46 9.44 -0.84 -7.47
N TYR A 47 9.93 -1.63 -6.51
CA TYR A 47 10.00 -1.27 -5.10
C TYR A 47 10.47 0.17 -4.89
N ASN A 48 9.71 0.95 -4.10
CA ASN A 48 9.91 2.37 -3.80
C ASN A 48 9.92 3.35 -4.99
N ASP A 49 9.59 2.93 -6.18
CA ASP A 49 9.39 3.82 -7.33
C ASP A 49 7.88 3.94 -7.63
N ILE A 50 7.23 4.90 -6.97
CA ILE A 50 5.78 5.09 -7.10
C ILE A 50 5.37 5.41 -8.55
N SER A 51 6.17 6.15 -9.30
CA SER A 51 5.89 6.48 -10.69
C SER A 51 5.94 5.24 -11.60
N ALA A 52 6.90 4.34 -11.37
CA ALA A 52 6.96 3.07 -12.11
C ALA A 52 5.81 2.13 -11.72
N MET A 53 5.49 2.05 -10.42
CA MET A 53 4.33 1.28 -9.92
C MET A 53 3.02 1.82 -10.49
N SER A 54 2.83 3.13 -10.50
CA SER A 54 1.63 3.81 -11.01
C SER A 54 1.37 3.49 -12.49
N ARG A 55 2.41 3.49 -13.32
CA ARG A 55 2.25 3.09 -14.73
C ARG A 55 1.71 1.67 -14.89
N LEU A 56 2.21 0.73 -14.09
CA LEU A 56 1.76 -0.67 -14.11
C LEU A 56 0.36 -0.84 -13.52
N HIS A 57 0.03 -0.12 -12.44
CA HIS A 57 -1.31 -0.14 -11.87
C HIS A 57 -2.36 0.45 -12.81
N ARG A 58 -2.04 1.55 -13.51
CA ARG A 58 -2.91 2.11 -14.56
C ARG A 58 -3.12 1.13 -15.70
N SER A 59 -2.05 0.50 -16.18
CA SER A 59 -2.12 -0.54 -17.21
C SER A 59 -3.00 -1.71 -16.78
N ALA A 60 -2.77 -2.25 -15.59
CA ALA A 60 -3.59 -3.33 -15.02
C ALA A 60 -5.05 -2.92 -14.87
N SER A 61 -5.31 -1.73 -14.30
CA SER A 61 -6.67 -1.20 -14.10
C SER A 61 -7.45 -0.99 -15.40
N ALA A 62 -6.76 -0.69 -16.50
CA ALA A 62 -7.38 -0.56 -17.83
C ALA A 62 -7.73 -1.91 -18.46
N GLN A 63 -7.01 -2.97 -18.12
CA GLN A 63 -7.17 -4.30 -18.71
C GLN A 63 -8.11 -5.22 -17.91
N MET A 64 -8.15 -5.05 -16.58
CA MET A 64 -8.87 -5.96 -15.69
C MET A 64 -10.34 -5.56 -15.53
N SER A 65 -11.23 -6.54 -15.68
CA SER A 65 -12.68 -6.41 -15.42
C SER A 65 -13.07 -6.87 -14.01
N ARG A 66 -12.15 -7.52 -13.28
CA ARG A 66 -12.36 -8.04 -11.92
C ARG A 66 -11.13 -7.74 -11.04
N PRO A 67 -11.29 -7.81 -9.72
CA PRO A 67 -10.13 -7.79 -8.81
C PRO A 67 -9.17 -8.95 -9.08
N ALA A 68 -7.90 -8.70 -8.79
CA ALA A 68 -6.83 -9.69 -8.92
C ALA A 68 -7.06 -10.90 -8.00
N VAL A 69 -6.72 -12.08 -8.47
CA VAL A 69 -6.71 -13.31 -7.65
C VAL A 69 -5.38 -13.50 -6.93
N SER A 70 -4.33 -12.83 -7.41
CA SER A 70 -2.98 -12.88 -6.82
C SER A 70 -2.84 -12.09 -5.52
N ILE A 71 -3.77 -11.19 -5.22
CA ILE A 71 -3.79 -10.37 -4.02
C ILE A 71 -5.10 -10.63 -3.26
N GLN A 72 -4.96 -10.96 -1.98
CA GLN A 72 -6.12 -11.03 -1.09
C GLN A 72 -6.41 -9.63 -0.54
N SER A 73 -7.64 -9.14 -0.73
CA SER A 73 -8.06 -7.80 -0.27
C SER A 73 -7.88 -7.61 1.24
N SER A 74 -8.09 -8.66 2.03
CA SER A 74 -7.85 -8.70 3.48
C SER A 74 -6.40 -9.08 3.85
N GLY A 75 -5.53 -9.26 2.87
CA GLY A 75 -4.12 -9.55 3.10
C GLY A 75 -3.38 -8.38 3.76
N GLY A 76 -2.31 -8.68 4.47
CA GLY A 76 -1.50 -7.66 5.11
C GLY A 76 -0.82 -6.75 4.07
N TRP A 77 -1.08 -5.45 4.15
CA TRP A 77 -0.28 -4.46 3.44
C TRP A 77 1.08 -4.37 4.13
N THR A 78 2.12 -4.81 3.46
CA THR A 78 3.50 -4.79 3.99
C THR A 78 4.36 -3.68 3.38
N PHE A 79 3.90 -3.08 2.28
CA PHE A 79 4.57 -1.94 1.66
C PHE A 79 4.34 -0.68 2.49
N GLY A 80 5.43 0.00 2.85
CA GLY A 80 5.34 1.23 3.62
C GLY A 80 5.07 1.04 5.11
N SER A 81 5.20 -0.17 5.65
CA SER A 81 5.18 -0.35 7.09
C SER A 81 6.59 -0.24 7.68
N PRO A 82 6.80 0.58 8.70
CA PRO A 82 5.84 1.37 9.48
C PRO A 82 5.54 2.76 8.91
N SER A 83 6.09 3.16 7.79
CA SER A 83 5.92 4.48 7.20
C SER A 83 5.77 4.39 5.69
N VAL A 84 4.65 4.83 5.17
CA VAL A 84 4.40 4.91 3.72
C VAL A 84 5.30 5.96 3.09
N LEU A 85 5.44 7.12 3.76
CA LEU A 85 6.30 8.20 3.29
C LEU A 85 7.76 7.76 3.15
N MET A 86 8.32 7.11 4.17
CA MET A 86 9.72 6.67 4.14
C MET A 86 9.98 5.61 3.06
N MET A 87 8.97 4.87 2.66
CA MET A 87 9.10 3.91 1.58
C MET A 87 9.23 4.58 0.21
N PHE A 88 8.43 5.60 -0.06
CA PHE A 88 8.32 6.21 -1.39
C PHE A 88 9.10 7.50 -1.56
N TYR A 89 9.35 8.26 -0.50
CA TYR A 89 10.15 9.50 -0.58
C TYR A 89 11.64 9.17 -0.74
N ARG A 90 12.17 9.36 -1.94
CA ARG A 90 13.51 8.90 -2.33
C ARG A 90 14.56 10.00 -2.36
N ALA A 91 14.16 11.21 -2.73
CA ALA A 91 15.13 12.29 -2.90
C ALA A 91 14.59 13.64 -2.38
N PRO A 92 15.46 14.50 -1.84
CA PRO A 92 15.08 15.85 -1.41
C PRO A 92 14.45 16.64 -2.56
N GLY A 93 13.33 17.32 -2.28
CA GLY A 93 12.61 18.13 -3.26
C GLY A 93 11.54 17.40 -4.06
N GLU A 94 11.44 16.07 -3.97
CA GLU A 94 10.45 15.27 -4.71
C GLU A 94 9.14 15.02 -3.92
N LEU A 95 9.02 15.51 -2.70
CA LEU A 95 7.89 15.18 -1.81
C LEU A 95 6.53 15.45 -2.45
N GLU A 96 6.32 16.63 -3.01
CA GLU A 96 5.03 17.02 -3.58
C GLU A 96 4.68 16.17 -4.83
N SER A 97 5.68 15.86 -5.67
CA SER A 97 5.48 14.99 -6.83
C SER A 97 5.20 13.54 -6.43
N GLU A 98 5.85 13.04 -5.38
CA GLU A 98 5.62 11.70 -4.84
C GLU A 98 4.22 11.58 -4.21
N LEU A 99 3.77 12.61 -3.48
CA LEU A 99 2.42 12.67 -2.92
C LEU A 99 1.36 12.69 -4.04
N ALA A 100 1.56 13.52 -5.05
CA ALA A 100 0.64 13.59 -6.19
C ALA A 100 0.57 12.27 -6.97
N GLU A 101 1.71 11.62 -7.20
CA GLU A 101 1.76 10.32 -7.87
C GLU A 101 1.10 9.23 -7.03
N MET A 102 1.21 9.29 -5.70
CA MET A 102 0.54 8.37 -4.78
C MET A 102 -0.98 8.53 -4.86
N ASP A 103 -1.47 9.77 -4.84
CA ASP A 103 -2.91 10.08 -4.98
C ASP A 103 -3.48 9.56 -6.31
N GLU A 104 -2.70 9.64 -7.39
CA GLU A 104 -3.09 9.13 -8.71
C GLU A 104 -2.99 7.61 -8.81
N CYS A 105 -2.00 7.01 -8.19
CA CYS A 105 -1.73 5.58 -8.24
C CYS A 105 -2.77 4.75 -7.48
N MET A 106 -3.10 5.16 -6.26
CA MET A 106 -3.86 4.31 -5.33
C MET A 106 -5.29 3.98 -5.78
N PRO A 107 -6.07 4.86 -6.42
CA PRO A 107 -7.38 4.48 -6.96
C PRO A 107 -7.32 3.33 -7.97
N HIS A 108 -6.30 3.30 -8.82
CA HIS A 108 -6.08 2.21 -9.77
C HIS A 108 -5.73 0.90 -9.05
N TYR A 109 -4.85 0.98 -8.04
CA TYR A 109 -4.48 -0.15 -7.22
C TYR A 109 -5.69 -0.73 -6.47
N TYR A 110 -6.50 0.12 -5.82
CA TYR A 110 -7.70 -0.32 -5.08
C TYR A 110 -8.70 -1.03 -5.98
N LYS A 111 -8.93 -0.50 -7.18
CA LYS A 111 -9.82 -1.12 -8.16
C LYS A 111 -9.40 -2.56 -8.48
N ILE A 112 -8.11 -2.79 -8.72
CA ILE A 112 -7.60 -4.10 -9.13
C ILE A 112 -7.29 -5.05 -7.98
N THR A 113 -7.29 -4.59 -6.74
CA THR A 113 -6.97 -5.42 -5.56
C THR A 113 -8.10 -5.56 -4.56
N GLY A 114 -9.30 -5.03 -4.88
CA GLY A 114 -10.43 -5.06 -3.95
C GLY A 114 -10.16 -4.26 -2.68
N SER A 115 -9.61 -3.05 -2.83
CA SER A 115 -9.29 -2.11 -1.75
C SER A 115 -8.16 -2.53 -0.79
N HIS A 116 -7.31 -3.48 -1.19
CA HIS A 116 -6.12 -3.81 -0.41
C HIS A 116 -5.27 -2.56 -0.14
N GLY A 117 -4.86 -2.33 1.11
CA GLY A 117 -4.05 -1.19 1.52
C GLY A 117 -4.76 0.18 1.47
N GLN A 118 -6.08 0.20 1.45
CA GLN A 118 -6.87 1.43 1.41
C GLN A 118 -6.47 2.38 2.54
N GLY A 119 -6.24 3.65 2.19
CA GLY A 119 -5.81 4.71 3.10
C GLY A 119 -4.30 4.99 3.06
N ALA A 120 -3.52 4.26 2.26
CA ALA A 120 -2.07 4.44 2.18
C ALA A 120 -1.68 5.86 1.74
N GLU A 121 -2.36 6.44 0.73
CA GLU A 121 -2.13 7.81 0.28
C GLU A 121 -2.43 8.82 1.39
N THR A 122 -3.52 8.63 2.10
CA THR A 122 -3.92 9.51 3.20
C THR A 122 -2.93 9.45 4.37
N ILE A 123 -2.40 8.26 4.69
CA ILE A 123 -1.35 8.08 5.69
C ILE A 123 -0.07 8.80 5.23
N MET A 124 0.31 8.69 3.97
CA MET A 124 1.50 9.36 3.45
C MET A 124 1.40 10.88 3.58
N HIS A 125 0.22 11.46 3.29
CA HIS A 125 -0.05 12.89 3.54
C HIS A 125 0.04 13.26 5.02
N ALA A 126 -0.49 12.42 5.91
CA ALA A 126 -0.41 12.66 7.36
C ALA A 126 1.04 12.64 7.85
N GLU A 127 1.85 11.70 7.37
CA GLU A 127 3.28 11.60 7.69
C GLU A 127 4.06 12.80 7.15
N ALA A 128 3.79 13.24 5.91
CA ALA A 128 4.41 14.41 5.31
C ALA A 128 4.09 15.67 6.11
N ALA A 129 2.83 15.89 6.48
CA ALA A 129 2.42 17.02 7.32
C ALA A 129 3.10 16.98 8.70
N PHE A 130 3.21 15.80 9.32
CA PHE A 130 3.91 15.61 10.58
C PHE A 130 5.41 16.00 10.45
N MET A 131 6.10 15.52 9.43
CA MET A 131 7.52 15.80 9.20
C MET A 131 7.77 17.29 8.91
N GLN A 132 6.79 17.99 8.35
CA GLN A 132 6.83 19.44 8.11
C GLN A 132 6.42 20.28 9.35
N GLY A 133 6.09 19.65 10.47
CA GLY A 133 5.64 20.34 11.69
C GLY A 133 4.19 20.85 11.62
N ARG A 134 3.43 20.50 10.59
CA ARG A 134 2.02 20.85 10.42
C ARG A 134 1.11 19.86 11.18
N PHE A 135 1.23 19.87 12.51
CA PHE A 135 0.62 18.85 13.37
C PHE A 135 -0.91 18.80 13.31
N THR A 136 -1.58 19.94 13.13
CA THR A 136 -3.03 20.00 12.94
C THR A 136 -3.44 19.30 11.64
N ASP A 137 -2.75 19.55 10.54
CA ASP A 137 -3.02 18.92 9.25
C ASP A 137 -2.72 17.43 9.31
N ALA A 138 -1.63 17.04 9.99
CA ALA A 138 -1.30 15.64 10.23
C ALA A 138 -2.40 14.91 11.00
N HIS A 139 -2.97 15.56 12.02
CA HIS A 139 -4.07 14.99 12.80
C HIS A 139 -5.34 14.83 11.95
N ILE A 140 -5.71 15.85 11.18
CA ILE A 140 -6.88 15.79 10.28
C ILE A 140 -6.73 14.67 9.24
N ALA A 141 -5.56 14.57 8.62
CA ALA A 141 -5.28 13.51 7.64
C ALA A 141 -5.30 12.13 8.28
N LEU A 142 -4.77 12.00 9.50
CA LEU A 142 -4.77 10.75 10.25
C LEU A 142 -6.19 10.27 10.60
N GLU A 143 -7.07 11.17 11.05
CA GLU A 143 -8.49 10.85 11.31
C GLU A 143 -9.21 10.39 10.03
N ARG A 144 -8.92 11.01 8.89
CA ARG A 144 -9.42 10.56 7.60
C ARG A 144 -8.94 9.15 7.24
N ALA A 145 -7.65 8.86 7.47
CA ALA A 145 -7.09 7.54 7.23
C ALA A 145 -7.77 6.48 8.11
N TYR A 146 -7.98 6.74 9.38
CA TYR A 146 -8.73 5.84 10.26
C TYR A 146 -10.14 5.56 9.74
N ALA A 147 -10.87 6.61 9.31
CA ALA A 147 -12.23 6.46 8.77
C ALA A 147 -12.26 5.62 7.47
N GLN A 148 -11.23 5.70 6.63
CA GLN A 148 -11.11 4.89 5.42
C GLN A 148 -10.79 3.42 5.72
N ILE A 149 -10.02 3.15 6.79
CA ILE A 149 -9.56 1.82 7.16
C ILE A 149 -10.61 1.07 7.98
N GLU A 150 -11.43 1.78 8.74
CA GLU A 150 -12.41 1.19 9.66
C GLU A 150 -13.42 0.32 8.90
N GLY A 151 -13.53 -0.94 9.29
CA GLY A 151 -14.44 -1.91 8.70
C GLY A 151 -13.98 -2.55 7.39
N ASN A 152 -12.80 -2.21 6.87
CA ASN A 152 -12.29 -2.74 5.60
C ASN A 152 -11.31 -3.92 5.75
N GLY A 153 -11.12 -4.45 6.95
CA GLY A 153 -10.20 -5.58 7.18
C GLY A 153 -8.71 -5.23 6.99
N GLN A 154 -8.36 -3.94 7.04
CA GLN A 154 -7.00 -3.44 6.81
C GLN A 154 -6.30 -3.11 8.15
N GLU A 155 -6.26 -4.07 9.07
CA GLU A 155 -5.75 -3.84 10.43
C GLU A 155 -4.28 -3.42 10.48
N ASN A 156 -3.48 -3.87 9.52
CA ASN A 156 -2.09 -3.44 9.42
C ASN A 156 -1.95 -1.97 8.99
N MET A 157 -2.91 -1.43 8.22
CA MET A 157 -2.96 0.01 7.95
C MET A 157 -3.34 0.79 9.21
N ALA A 158 -4.22 0.25 10.06
CA ALA A 158 -4.52 0.84 11.37
C ALA A 158 -3.26 0.90 12.26
N LEU A 159 -2.36 -0.08 12.18
CA LEU A 159 -1.07 -0.03 12.87
C LEU A 159 -0.17 1.10 12.37
N CYS A 160 -0.14 1.37 11.05
CA CYS A 160 0.57 2.53 10.51
C CYS A 160 0.02 3.83 11.09
N CYS A 161 -1.31 3.98 11.14
CA CYS A 161 -1.96 5.12 11.76
C CYS A 161 -1.61 5.26 13.25
N ASP A 162 -1.67 4.17 14.00
CA ASP A 162 -1.34 4.18 15.44
C ASP A 162 0.13 4.56 15.69
N PHE A 163 1.03 4.12 14.84
CA PHE A 163 2.44 4.49 14.93
C PHE A 163 2.64 6.01 14.76
N LEU A 164 1.98 6.61 13.77
CA LEU A 164 2.01 8.06 13.57
C LEU A 164 1.29 8.80 14.69
N ALA A 165 0.11 8.33 15.11
CA ALA A 165 -0.67 8.93 16.20
C ALA A 165 0.12 9.00 17.51
N ARG A 166 0.87 7.97 17.84
CA ARG A 166 1.74 7.95 19.03
C ARG A 166 2.85 9.00 18.95
N ARG A 167 3.46 9.18 17.79
CA ARG A 167 4.45 10.22 17.59
C ARG A 167 3.83 11.61 17.66
N LEU A 168 2.70 11.81 16.99
CA LEU A 168 1.97 13.08 16.99
C LEU A 168 1.53 13.48 18.40
N SER A 169 1.11 12.53 19.25
CA SER A 169 0.68 12.79 20.64
C SER A 169 1.78 13.38 21.52
N LEU A 170 3.05 13.19 21.18
CA LEU A 170 4.17 13.82 21.91
C LEU A 170 4.22 15.34 21.70
N PHE A 171 3.66 15.83 20.59
CA PHE A 171 3.68 17.25 20.23
C PHE A 171 2.33 17.93 20.43
N THR A 172 1.26 17.18 20.58
CA THR A 172 -0.12 17.70 20.65
C THR A 172 -0.83 17.37 21.95
N ASP A 173 -1.02 16.11 22.27
CA ASP A 173 -1.74 15.63 23.46
C ASP A 173 -1.14 14.32 23.97
N ILE A 174 -0.21 14.46 24.91
CA ILE A 174 0.44 13.31 25.55
C ILE A 174 -0.54 12.45 26.37
N GLY A 175 -1.68 13.01 26.80
CA GLY A 175 -2.71 12.27 27.54
C GLY A 175 -3.40 11.19 26.70
N GLN A 176 -3.40 11.31 25.39
CA GLN A 176 -3.93 10.28 24.49
C GLN A 176 -3.01 9.06 24.35
N ARG A 177 -1.74 9.20 24.70
CA ARG A 177 -0.74 8.15 24.52
C ARG A 177 -1.15 6.81 25.16
N ALA A 178 -1.68 6.84 26.36
CA ALA A 178 -2.10 5.62 27.07
C ALA A 178 -3.25 4.88 26.35
N LYS A 179 -4.15 5.61 25.68
CA LYS A 179 -5.24 5.01 24.89
C LYS A 179 -4.68 4.38 23.61
N LEU A 180 -3.75 5.04 22.96
CA LEU A 180 -3.08 4.56 21.74
C LEU A 180 -2.24 3.30 22.04
N GLU A 181 -1.54 3.27 23.18
CA GLU A 181 -0.79 2.08 23.60
C GLU A 181 -1.72 0.86 23.81
N LYS A 182 -2.84 1.04 24.50
CA LYS A 182 -3.83 -0.04 24.69
C LYS A 182 -4.45 -0.51 23.36
N ARG A 183 -4.65 0.41 22.41
CA ARG A 183 -5.14 0.06 21.07
C ARG A 183 -4.10 -0.75 20.32
N ARG A 184 -2.84 -0.31 20.32
CA ARG A 184 -1.72 -1.04 19.71
C ARG A 184 -1.60 -2.45 20.26
N GLU A 185 -1.62 -2.61 21.61
CA GLU A 185 -1.55 -3.91 22.26
C GLU A 185 -2.67 -4.86 21.80
N ARG A 186 -3.90 -4.35 21.66
CA ARG A 186 -5.03 -5.14 21.16
C ARG A 186 -4.83 -5.57 19.71
N LEU A 187 -4.39 -4.66 18.84
CA LEU A 187 -4.11 -4.98 17.44
C LEU A 187 -3.00 -6.02 17.31
N LEU A 188 -1.91 -5.87 18.05
CA LEU A 188 -0.79 -6.83 18.05
C LEU A 188 -1.18 -8.20 18.60
N ALA A 189 -2.10 -8.28 19.58
CA ALA A 189 -2.57 -9.55 20.13
C ALA A 189 -3.41 -10.35 19.13
N HIS A 190 -4.06 -9.70 18.17
CA HIS A 190 -4.91 -10.35 17.17
C HIS A 190 -4.14 -10.76 15.90
N HIS A 191 -2.94 -10.22 15.68
CA HIS A 191 -2.14 -10.45 14.49
C HIS A 191 -0.89 -11.26 14.82
N ASN A 192 -0.90 -12.54 14.47
CA ASN A 192 0.27 -13.41 14.60
C ASN A 192 1.20 -13.26 13.39
N VAL A 193 1.73 -12.07 13.15
CA VAL A 193 2.60 -11.79 12.01
C VAL A 193 3.98 -11.37 12.52
N SER A 194 5.01 -12.10 12.14
CA SER A 194 6.38 -11.90 12.66
C SER A 194 6.94 -10.49 12.42
N TRP A 195 6.56 -9.81 11.34
CA TRP A 195 6.99 -8.44 11.05
C TRP A 195 6.36 -7.39 12.00
N LEU A 196 5.23 -7.70 12.66
CA LEU A 196 4.67 -6.84 13.69
C LEU A 196 5.56 -6.74 14.94
N ASN A 197 6.55 -7.61 15.09
CA ASN A 197 7.51 -7.48 16.20
C ASN A 197 8.35 -6.20 16.09
N LEU A 198 8.51 -5.64 14.88
CA LEU A 198 9.14 -4.32 14.68
C LEU A 198 8.36 -3.16 15.33
N TRP A 199 7.11 -3.40 15.71
CA TRP A 199 6.22 -2.40 16.34
C TRP A 199 6.23 -2.46 17.86
N LYS A 200 6.89 -3.44 18.44
CA LYS A 200 6.90 -3.64 19.89
C LYS A 200 7.89 -2.72 20.60
N ASP A 201 8.91 -2.27 19.89
CA ASP A 201 9.97 -1.40 20.41
C ASP A 201 9.72 0.06 20.05
#